data_b08a14f47f10c5b6b6f5de52fe0a0126
#
_entry.id   b08a14f47f10c5b6b6f5de52fe0a0126
#
_cell.length_a   1.000
_cell.length_b   1.000
_cell.length_c   1.000
_cell.angle_alpha   90.00
_cell.angle_beta   90.00
_cell.angle_gamma   90.00
#
_symmetry.space_group_name_H-M   'P 1'
#
loop_
_entity.id
_entity.type
_entity.pdbx_description
1 polymer ?
#
loop_
_entity_poly.entity_id
_entity_poly.type
_entity_poly.pdbx_seq_one_letter_code
_entity_poly.pdbx_strand_id
1 'polypeptide(L)'
;MSFKAHSHGAEQSNECFLCQEGEESLTLEQQEVGKRKHKHNGSLASGDKGRRRSRLALYKRPKANGVKPDVIHNVSTPLVSKALSNKSQHSISYTLSRSHSVIVEYTHDPNTDMFQIGRSTESMIDFVVTDTAGSGTGGQGQGGANGEGGQSAQSTISRYACRIMCERSAPYTARIYAAGFDSSKNIFLGERAAKWRTSDGLMDGLTTNGVLVMHPAGEFVSEPAPGVWREISVCGNVFALRETRSAQQRGKLVENESNMLQDGSLIDLCGATLLWRTPSGLRHTPTLKQLESLRQELNAARPQCPVGFNTLAFPSLAQRATIDKKQPWVYMNCGHVHGYHNWGFRKEKAGSSAVALTGGGGTAPATTGERECPMCRGVGPYVPLWLGCEGGLYLDAGPPTHAFCPCGHVCSEKTVQGWSQIPLPHGTHAFHAACPFCGTWLTGEQGHIKLIFQGPVD
;
A
#
# COMPACT_ATOMS: atom_id res chain seq x y z
N MET A 1 -46.88 -12.77 -13.27
CA MET A 1 -46.25 -13.15 -11.99
C MET A 1 -45.63 -11.91 -11.41
N SER A 2 -46.20 -11.43 -10.31
CA SER A 2 -45.87 -10.17 -9.68
C SER A 2 -44.71 -10.36 -8.72
N PHE A 3 -43.59 -9.67 -8.91
CA PHE A 3 -42.55 -9.59 -7.92
C PHE A 3 -42.74 -8.33 -7.08
N LYS A 4 -43.07 -8.53 -5.80
CA LYS A 4 -43.08 -7.48 -4.78
C LYS A 4 -41.67 -7.00 -4.54
N ALA A 5 -41.41 -5.73 -4.80
CA ALA A 5 -40.25 -5.02 -4.30
C ALA A 5 -40.40 -4.82 -2.79
N HIS A 6 -39.61 -5.48 -2.00
CA HIS A 6 -39.39 -5.12 -0.60
C HIS A 6 -38.35 -4.01 -0.58
N SER A 7 -38.84 -2.81 -0.26
CA SER A 7 -37.97 -1.70 0.14
C SER A 7 -37.39 -2.00 1.53
N HIS A 8 -36.22 -2.61 1.57
CA HIS A 8 -35.37 -2.55 2.75
C HIS A 8 -34.56 -1.26 2.66
N GLY A 9 -34.80 -0.37 3.63
CA GLY A 9 -33.98 0.81 3.83
C GLY A 9 -32.51 0.41 3.89
N ALA A 10 -31.75 0.89 2.93
CA ALA A 10 -30.31 0.73 2.92
C ALA A 10 -29.75 1.51 4.12
N GLU A 11 -29.51 0.83 5.24
CA GLU A 11 -28.49 1.27 6.18
C GLU A 11 -27.19 1.35 5.38
N GLN A 12 -26.76 2.58 5.10
CA GLN A 12 -25.47 2.83 4.48
C GLN A 12 -24.40 2.34 5.46
N SER A 13 -23.96 1.11 5.26
CA SER A 13 -22.79 0.58 5.96
C SER A 13 -21.59 1.39 5.50
N ASN A 14 -20.95 2.09 6.44
CA ASN A 14 -19.70 2.80 6.22
C ASN A 14 -18.55 1.81 6.12
N GLU A 15 -18.36 1.29 4.94
CA GLU A 15 -17.23 0.45 4.60
C GLU A 15 -16.09 1.35 4.11
N CYS A 16 -15.00 1.42 4.87
CA CYS A 16 -13.74 1.96 4.42
C CYS A 16 -12.75 0.81 4.21
N PHE A 17 -12.05 0.80 3.09
CA PHE A 17 -11.11 -0.26 2.77
C PHE A 17 -9.67 0.26 2.88
N LEU A 18 -8.85 -0.49 3.60
CA LEU A 18 -7.40 -0.34 3.62
C LEU A 18 -6.79 -1.49 2.82
N CYS A 19 -6.03 -1.17 1.78
CA CYS A 19 -5.23 -2.15 1.06
C CYS A 19 -3.76 -1.98 1.46
N GLN A 20 -3.14 -3.06 1.90
CA GLN A 20 -1.71 -3.15 2.07
C GLN A 20 -1.12 -3.83 0.83
N GLU A 21 -0.09 -3.24 0.23
CA GLU A 21 0.69 -3.91 -0.78
C GLU A 21 1.65 -4.89 -0.12
N GLY A 22 1.33 -6.15 -0.24
CA GLY A 22 2.11 -7.30 0.20
C GLY A 22 1.32 -8.57 -0.12
N GLU A 23 1.89 -9.49 -0.77
CA GLU A 23 1.42 -10.65 -1.51
C GLU A 23 0.26 -11.49 -0.98
N GLU A 24 -0.68 -11.75 -1.80
CA GLU A 24 -1.77 -12.70 -2.06
C GLU A 24 -3.19 -12.17 -1.96
N SER A 25 -3.84 -12.19 -3.14
CA SER A 25 -5.26 -12.05 -3.34
C SER A 25 -6.01 -13.21 -2.66
N LEU A 26 -6.72 -12.96 -1.57
CA LEU A 26 -7.81 -13.80 -1.14
C LEU A 26 -9.09 -13.34 -1.83
N THR A 27 -9.52 -14.10 -2.82
CA THR A 27 -10.82 -13.96 -3.48
C THR A 27 -11.94 -13.96 -2.47
N LEU A 28 -12.79 -12.95 -2.56
CA LEU A 28 -14.10 -12.90 -1.92
C LEU A 28 -15.03 -13.92 -2.59
N GLU A 29 -15.00 -15.16 -2.14
CA GLU A 29 -16.09 -16.09 -2.27
C GLU A 29 -16.20 -16.86 -0.97
N GLN A 30 -17.20 -16.52 -0.22
CA GLN A 30 -18.05 -17.24 0.72
C GLN A 30 -18.47 -16.34 1.87
N GLN A 31 -19.52 -15.57 1.63
CA GLN A 31 -20.36 -15.06 2.71
C GLN A 31 -21.30 -16.17 3.15
N GLU A 32 -20.90 -16.91 4.18
CA GLU A 32 -21.87 -17.51 5.09
C GLU A 32 -22.02 -16.63 6.32
N VAL A 33 -23.24 -16.14 6.48
CA VAL A 33 -23.71 -15.41 7.65
C VAL A 33 -23.71 -16.39 8.84
N GLY A 34 -22.61 -16.43 9.56
CA GLY A 34 -22.46 -17.18 10.80
C GLY A 34 -21.69 -16.34 11.81
N LYS A 35 -22.24 -16.17 13.02
CA LYS A 35 -21.66 -15.48 14.17
C LYS A 35 -20.14 -15.68 14.28
N ARG A 36 -19.34 -14.80 13.70
CA ARG A 36 -17.89 -14.85 13.84
C ARG A 36 -17.45 -14.06 15.06
N LYS A 37 -16.89 -14.77 16.03
CA LYS A 37 -15.99 -14.22 17.04
C LYS A 37 -14.89 -13.46 16.29
N HIS A 38 -14.51 -12.27 16.79
CA HIS A 38 -13.40 -11.49 16.27
C HIS A 38 -12.16 -12.39 16.07
N LYS A 39 -11.91 -12.83 14.86
CA LYS A 39 -10.62 -13.37 14.48
C LYS A 39 -9.86 -12.19 13.86
N HIS A 40 -8.73 -11.85 14.47
CA HIS A 40 -7.69 -11.07 13.84
C HIS A 40 -7.46 -11.59 12.42
N ASN A 41 -7.12 -10.74 11.47
CA ASN A 41 -6.64 -11.18 10.15
C ASN A 41 -5.62 -12.28 10.40
N GLY A 42 -6.01 -13.50 10.08
CA GLY A 42 -5.46 -14.70 10.63
C GLY A 42 -3.96 -14.81 10.43
N SER A 43 -3.29 -15.39 11.38
CA SER A 43 -1.96 -15.95 11.25
C SER A 43 -1.85 -16.67 9.90
N LEU A 44 -1.09 -16.12 9.00
CA LEU A 44 -0.83 -16.66 7.68
C LEU A 44 -0.02 -17.94 7.83
N ALA A 45 -0.47 -19.02 7.21
CA ALA A 45 0.27 -20.26 7.16
C ALA A 45 1.68 -20.00 6.60
N SER A 46 2.72 -20.40 7.33
CA SER A 46 4.11 -20.34 6.93
C SER A 46 4.33 -21.30 5.77
N GLY A 47 4.34 -20.84 4.53
CA GLY A 47 4.58 -21.71 3.39
C GLY A 47 4.65 -21.05 2.03
N ASP A 48 4.12 -19.88 1.87
CA ASP A 48 4.06 -19.22 0.57
C ASP A 48 4.96 -17.99 0.52
N LYS A 49 6.04 -18.07 -0.30
CA LYS A 49 7.03 -17.02 -0.52
C LYS A 49 6.62 -16.09 -1.67
N GLY A 50 5.39 -15.72 -1.73
CA GLY A 50 4.88 -14.78 -2.71
C GLY A 50 4.39 -13.48 -2.04
N ARG A 51 4.30 -12.35 -2.75
CA ARG A 51 3.80 -11.05 -2.25
C ARG A 51 2.32 -11.14 -1.91
N ARG A 52 1.92 -10.76 -0.70
CA ARG A 52 0.55 -10.86 -0.20
C ARG A 52 -0.08 -9.50 -0.08
N ARG A 53 -1.25 -9.31 -0.68
CA ARG A 53 -2.09 -8.14 -0.48
C ARG A 53 -3.17 -8.47 0.53
N SER A 54 -3.25 -7.65 1.57
CA SER A 54 -4.27 -7.79 2.60
C SER A 54 -5.26 -6.65 2.49
N ARG A 55 -6.54 -6.94 2.69
CA ARG A 55 -7.62 -5.94 2.72
C ARG A 55 -8.27 -5.96 4.08
N LEU A 56 -8.60 -4.78 4.58
CA LEU A 56 -9.41 -4.58 5.77
C LEU A 56 -10.59 -3.69 5.42
N ALA A 57 -11.81 -4.16 5.69
CA ALA A 57 -12.99 -3.33 5.68
C ALA A 57 -13.29 -2.86 7.10
N LEU A 58 -13.49 -1.56 7.28
CA LEU A 58 -13.86 -0.98 8.56
C LEU A 58 -15.37 -0.85 8.64
N TYR A 59 -15.94 -1.43 9.67
CA TYR A 59 -17.39 -1.38 9.96
C TYR A 59 -17.63 -0.63 11.26
N LYS A 60 -18.76 0.08 11.32
CA LYS A 60 -19.23 0.70 12.56
C LYS A 60 -19.28 -0.34 13.68
N ARG A 61 -18.64 -0.05 14.80
CA ARG A 61 -18.58 -0.95 15.93
C ARG A 61 -19.94 -1.04 16.64
N PRO A 62 -20.30 -2.17 17.26
CA PRO A 62 -21.52 -2.27 18.09
C PRO A 62 -21.52 -1.23 19.21
N LYS A 63 -20.36 -0.98 19.83
CA LYS A 63 -20.14 0.07 20.85
C LYS A 63 -18.99 0.95 20.40
N ALA A 64 -19.17 2.26 20.51
CA ALA A 64 -18.11 3.22 20.27
C ALA A 64 -16.90 2.92 21.18
N ASN A 65 -15.72 3.06 20.64
CA ASN A 65 -14.46 2.91 21.37
C ASN A 65 -13.51 4.10 21.12
N GLY A 66 -14.03 5.17 20.57
CA GLY A 66 -13.29 6.40 20.36
C GLY A 66 -12.86 7.06 21.64
N VAL A 67 -11.82 7.88 21.55
CA VAL A 67 -11.25 8.62 22.66
C VAL A 67 -10.90 10.04 22.28
N LYS A 68 -11.02 10.97 23.23
CA LYS A 68 -10.66 12.39 23.04
C LYS A 68 -9.84 12.88 24.24
N PRO A 69 -8.93 13.86 24.04
CA PRO A 69 -8.11 14.40 25.13
C PRO A 69 -8.99 15.06 26.18
N ASP A 70 -8.57 14.97 27.46
CA ASP A 70 -9.31 15.50 28.61
C ASP A 70 -8.35 16.23 29.56
N VAL A 71 -7.62 15.52 30.41
CA VAL A 71 -6.82 16.11 31.50
C VAL A 71 -5.32 16.02 31.18
N ILE A 72 -4.59 17.09 31.50
CA ILE A 72 -3.13 17.18 31.32
C ILE A 72 -2.46 17.19 32.69
N HIS A 73 -1.53 16.26 32.89
CA HIS A 73 -0.70 16.16 34.09
C HIS A 73 0.75 16.48 33.77
N ASN A 74 1.34 17.42 34.55
CA ASN A 74 2.78 17.65 34.53
C ASN A 74 3.42 16.89 35.68
N VAL A 75 4.32 15.95 35.36
CA VAL A 75 4.89 15.02 36.32
C VAL A 75 6.38 15.28 36.49
N SER A 76 6.80 15.61 37.71
CA SER A 76 8.19 15.93 38.05
C SER A 76 9.02 14.72 38.52
N THR A 77 8.40 13.56 38.72
CA THR A 77 9.08 12.34 39.17
C THR A 77 8.61 11.12 38.37
N PRO A 78 9.52 10.31 37.81
CA PRO A 78 9.13 9.16 36.97
C PRO A 78 8.29 8.10 37.67
N LEU A 79 8.42 7.97 38.99
CA LEU A 79 7.62 7.05 39.84
C LEU A 79 6.14 7.44 39.90
N VAL A 80 5.85 8.73 39.86
CA VAL A 80 4.47 9.25 39.90
C VAL A 80 3.79 9.06 38.53
N SER A 81 4.55 9.06 37.41
CA SER A 81 4.00 8.82 36.07
C SER A 81 3.39 7.42 35.93
N LYS A 82 3.98 6.43 36.58
CA LYS A 82 3.41 5.06 36.64
C LYS A 82 2.17 4.96 37.51
N ALA A 83 2.06 5.78 38.56
CA ALA A 83 0.90 5.81 39.45
C ALA A 83 -0.31 6.53 38.86
N LEU A 84 -0.09 7.50 37.96
CA LEU A 84 -1.16 8.21 37.26
C LEU A 84 -1.74 7.42 36.09
N SER A 85 -1.06 6.39 35.60
CA SER A 85 -1.61 5.55 34.55
C SER A 85 -2.72 4.66 35.12
N ASN A 86 -3.92 5.21 35.12
CA ASN A 86 -5.14 4.43 35.38
C ASN A 86 -5.29 3.47 34.17
N LYS A 87 -5.04 2.17 34.41
CA LYS A 87 -5.13 1.12 33.37
C LYS A 87 -6.51 1.00 32.71
N SER A 88 -7.52 1.66 33.25
CA SER A 88 -8.84 1.74 32.64
C SER A 88 -8.97 2.85 31.58
N GLN A 89 -8.07 3.84 31.57
CA GLN A 89 -8.15 5.05 30.76
C GLN A 89 -7.01 5.14 29.75
N HIS A 90 -7.28 5.64 28.57
CA HIS A 90 -6.25 5.90 27.55
C HIS A 90 -5.43 7.11 27.94
N SER A 91 -4.13 7.09 27.65
CA SER A 91 -3.24 8.23 27.91
C SER A 91 -2.10 8.31 26.91
N ILE A 92 -1.55 9.51 26.73
CA ILE A 92 -0.31 9.73 25.95
C ILE A 92 0.72 10.32 26.89
N SER A 93 1.86 9.65 27.01
CA SER A 93 2.97 10.05 27.88
C SER A 93 4.10 10.65 27.07
N TYR A 94 4.40 11.90 27.29
CA TYR A 94 5.49 12.65 26.66
C TYR A 94 6.65 12.80 27.65
N THR A 95 7.72 12.05 27.49
CA THR A 95 8.93 12.17 28.30
C THR A 95 9.80 13.31 27.81
N LEU A 96 9.85 14.41 28.57
CA LEU A 96 10.64 15.58 28.23
C LEU A 96 12.10 15.45 28.67
N SER A 97 12.33 14.85 29.84
CA SER A 97 13.65 14.54 30.41
C SER A 97 13.54 13.37 31.37
N ARG A 98 14.64 12.96 31.98
CA ARG A 98 14.67 11.90 33.00
C ARG A 98 13.77 12.19 34.20
N SER A 99 13.52 13.48 34.50
CA SER A 99 12.72 13.91 35.65
C SER A 99 11.38 14.54 35.29
N HIS A 100 11.10 14.78 34.00
CA HIS A 100 9.89 15.50 33.61
C HIS A 100 9.14 14.77 32.50
N SER A 101 7.86 14.56 32.71
CA SER A 101 6.92 14.01 31.74
C SER A 101 5.60 14.78 31.75
N VAL A 102 4.96 14.84 30.60
CA VAL A 102 3.57 15.33 30.50
C VAL A 102 2.71 14.13 30.10
N ILE A 103 1.62 13.92 30.80
CA ILE A 103 0.66 12.86 30.53
C ILE A 103 -0.66 13.52 30.18
N VAL A 104 -1.19 13.20 29.00
CA VAL A 104 -2.52 13.60 28.55
C VAL A 104 -3.44 12.41 28.67
N GLU A 105 -4.44 12.51 29.55
CA GLU A 105 -5.47 11.49 29.68
C GLU A 105 -6.55 11.70 28.62
N TYR A 106 -7.14 10.60 28.16
CA TYR A 106 -8.17 10.58 27.13
C TYR A 106 -9.42 9.93 27.67
N THR A 107 -10.56 10.60 27.53
CA THR A 107 -11.87 10.06 27.89
C THR A 107 -12.54 9.40 26.71
N HIS A 108 -13.53 8.56 26.99
CA HIS A 108 -14.35 7.91 25.97
C HIS A 108 -15.11 8.94 25.15
N ASP A 109 -15.05 8.76 23.81
CA ASP A 109 -15.86 9.52 22.87
C ASP A 109 -16.92 8.58 22.22
N PRO A 110 -18.21 8.78 22.55
CA PRO A 110 -19.28 7.94 22.02
C PRO A 110 -19.58 8.20 20.53
N ASN A 111 -19.04 9.27 19.97
CA ASN A 111 -19.31 9.70 18.59
C ASN A 111 -18.31 9.15 17.57
N THR A 112 -17.27 8.45 18.01
CA THR A 112 -16.22 7.93 17.16
C THR A 112 -15.91 6.45 17.41
N ASP A 113 -15.46 5.76 16.36
CA ASP A 113 -14.85 4.44 16.43
C ASP A 113 -13.36 4.56 16.14
N MET A 114 -12.53 3.94 16.96
CA MET A 114 -11.09 3.87 16.80
C MET A 114 -10.68 2.52 16.22
N PHE A 115 -9.83 2.57 15.18
CA PHE A 115 -9.18 1.41 14.57
C PHE A 115 -7.68 1.59 14.60
N GLN A 116 -6.95 0.57 15.04
CA GLN A 116 -5.51 0.63 15.21
C GLN A 116 -4.77 -0.28 14.24
N ILE A 117 -3.67 0.22 13.70
CA ILE A 117 -2.83 -0.45 12.70
C ILE A 117 -1.40 -0.53 13.23
N GLY A 118 -0.77 -1.68 13.06
CA GLY A 118 0.60 -1.89 13.46
C GLY A 118 1.06 -3.32 13.19
N ARG A 119 2.31 -3.63 13.52
CA ARG A 119 2.84 -5.00 13.37
C ARG A 119 2.58 -5.91 14.57
N SER A 120 2.06 -5.38 15.68
CA SER A 120 1.70 -6.19 16.85
C SER A 120 0.51 -7.09 16.55
N THR A 121 0.54 -8.29 17.08
CA THR A 121 -0.57 -9.26 17.01
C THR A 121 -1.49 -9.18 18.25
N GLU A 122 -1.32 -8.17 19.08
CA GLU A 122 -2.15 -7.94 20.25
C GLU A 122 -3.57 -7.52 19.86
N SER A 123 -4.53 -7.79 20.75
CA SER A 123 -5.97 -7.67 20.46
C SER A 123 -6.46 -6.25 20.17
N MET A 124 -5.72 -5.20 20.55
CA MET A 124 -6.04 -3.81 20.24
C MET A 124 -5.66 -3.41 18.81
N ILE A 125 -4.89 -4.23 18.09
CA ILE A 125 -4.58 -3.99 16.69
C ILE A 125 -5.64 -4.62 15.81
N ASP A 126 -6.36 -3.80 15.07
CA ASP A 126 -7.40 -4.23 14.14
C ASP A 126 -6.84 -4.73 12.83
N PHE A 127 -5.74 -4.12 12.38
CA PHE A 127 -5.06 -4.50 11.14
C PHE A 127 -3.56 -4.69 11.38
N VAL A 128 -3.13 -5.96 11.30
CA VAL A 128 -1.73 -6.33 11.45
C VAL A 128 -1.03 -6.18 10.11
N VAL A 129 0.01 -5.34 10.07
CA VAL A 129 0.86 -5.09 8.89
C VAL A 129 2.19 -5.77 9.06
N THR A 130 2.67 -6.39 7.99
CA THR A 130 4.00 -6.99 7.92
C THR A 130 4.89 -6.22 6.96
N ASP A 131 6.20 -6.22 7.22
CA ASP A 131 7.16 -5.58 6.32
C ASP A 131 7.14 -6.22 4.94
N THR A 132 6.98 -5.39 3.93
CA THR A 132 7.11 -5.80 2.53
C THR A 132 8.55 -5.70 2.04
N ALA A 133 9.44 -5.01 2.77
CA ALA A 133 10.82 -4.72 2.39
C ALA A 133 11.85 -5.82 2.77
N GLY A 134 11.42 -6.93 3.36
CA GLY A 134 12.29 -7.92 4.01
C GLY A 134 12.97 -8.98 3.13
N SER A 135 12.97 -8.90 1.79
CA SER A 135 13.55 -9.96 0.95
C SER A 135 14.57 -9.52 -0.11
N GLY A 136 15.21 -8.38 0.04
CA GLY A 136 16.15 -8.00 -1.01
C GLY A 136 17.15 -6.92 -0.65
N THR A 137 18.19 -7.24 0.07
CA THR A 137 19.58 -6.77 -0.15
C THR A 137 20.50 -7.40 0.88
N GLY A 138 20.94 -8.62 0.61
CA GLY A 138 22.15 -9.15 1.21
C GLY A 138 23.36 -8.42 0.62
N GLY A 139 23.84 -7.37 1.27
CA GLY A 139 25.15 -6.82 1.00
C GLY A 139 26.19 -7.89 1.32
N GLN A 140 26.92 -8.36 0.31
CA GLN A 140 28.09 -9.21 0.49
C GLN A 140 29.18 -8.43 1.24
N GLY A 141 29.25 -8.64 2.56
CA GLY A 141 30.44 -8.40 3.35
C GLY A 141 31.19 -9.71 3.49
N GLN A 142 32.36 -9.85 2.84
CA GLN A 142 33.30 -10.94 3.05
C GLN A 142 33.83 -10.90 4.48
N GLY A 143 33.81 -12.02 5.15
CA GLY A 143 34.71 -12.27 6.28
C GLY A 143 34.10 -13.04 7.44
N GLY A 144 34.52 -14.30 7.62
CA GLY A 144 34.60 -14.96 8.90
C GLY A 144 33.50 -15.92 9.26
N ALA A 145 33.83 -17.21 9.18
CA ALA A 145 33.11 -18.33 9.75
C ALA A 145 32.97 -18.22 11.28
N ASN A 146 31.84 -18.71 11.79
CA ASN A 146 31.47 -19.10 13.15
C ASN A 146 30.47 -18.18 13.86
N GLY A 147 29.29 -18.71 14.08
CA GLY A 147 28.31 -18.16 15.03
C GLY A 147 26.86 -18.33 14.60
N GLU A 148 26.20 -19.31 15.17
CA GLU A 148 24.74 -19.51 15.15
C GLU A 148 24.02 -18.24 15.61
N GLY A 149 23.09 -17.74 14.83
CA GLY A 149 22.26 -16.62 15.20
C GLY A 149 21.83 -15.79 14.00
N GLY A 150 20.94 -16.31 13.14
CA GLY A 150 20.31 -15.53 12.09
C GLY A 150 19.59 -14.33 12.72
N GLN A 151 20.21 -13.13 12.67
CA GLN A 151 19.52 -11.88 13.00
C GLN A 151 18.36 -11.71 12.02
N SER A 152 17.14 -11.97 12.50
CA SER A 152 15.93 -11.59 11.76
C SER A 152 15.99 -10.08 11.55
N ALA A 153 15.95 -9.63 10.30
CA ALA A 153 15.89 -8.22 9.97
C ALA A 153 14.78 -7.57 10.80
N GLN A 154 15.13 -6.63 11.67
CA GLN A 154 14.18 -5.99 12.56
C GLN A 154 13.21 -5.15 11.72
N SER A 155 11.90 -5.42 11.86
CA SER A 155 10.86 -4.68 11.18
C SER A 155 10.93 -3.19 11.48
N THR A 156 10.83 -2.36 10.43
CA THR A 156 10.79 -0.91 10.54
C THR A 156 9.39 -0.38 10.89
N ILE A 157 8.34 -1.19 10.72
CA ILE A 157 6.98 -0.84 11.09
C ILE A 157 6.83 -0.87 12.62
N SER A 158 6.25 0.18 13.19
CA SER A 158 5.98 0.25 14.63
C SER A 158 4.95 -0.78 15.06
N ARG A 159 5.07 -1.33 16.28
CA ARG A 159 4.08 -2.26 16.85
C ARG A 159 2.66 -1.67 16.87
N TYR A 160 2.56 -0.40 17.17
CA TYR A 160 1.33 0.40 17.19
C TYR A 160 1.60 1.62 16.32
N ALA A 161 1.45 1.46 14.99
CA ALA A 161 1.97 2.46 14.04
C ALA A 161 1.08 3.68 13.93
N CYS A 162 -0.22 3.49 13.79
CA CYS A 162 -1.19 4.58 13.69
C CYS A 162 -2.57 4.15 14.18
N ARG A 163 -3.45 5.11 14.36
CA ARG A 163 -4.86 4.92 14.63
C ARG A 163 -5.72 5.76 13.71
N ILE A 164 -6.86 5.23 13.32
CA ILE A 164 -7.87 5.92 12.53
C ILE A 164 -9.11 6.10 13.40
N MET A 165 -9.59 7.34 13.49
CA MET A 165 -10.82 7.68 14.19
C MET A 165 -11.90 7.96 13.14
N CYS A 166 -12.99 7.18 13.18
CA CYS A 166 -14.11 7.32 12.26
C CYS A 166 -15.33 7.86 13.00
N GLU A 167 -15.93 8.92 12.48
CA GLU A 167 -17.19 9.45 12.98
C GLU A 167 -18.32 8.44 12.76
N ARG A 168 -19.21 8.29 13.75
CA ARG A 168 -20.32 7.31 13.73
C ARG A 168 -21.59 7.84 13.05
N SER A 169 -21.60 9.10 12.68
CA SER A 169 -22.68 9.79 12.00
C SER A 169 -22.21 10.42 10.69
N ALA A 170 -23.11 10.67 9.79
CA ALA A 170 -22.79 11.34 8.52
C ALA A 170 -22.11 12.70 8.77
N PRO A 171 -21.08 13.06 8.02
CA PRO A 171 -20.57 12.44 6.79
C PRO A 171 -19.60 11.28 7.01
N TYR A 172 -19.48 10.73 8.23
CA TYR A 172 -18.63 9.57 8.54
C TYR A 172 -17.13 9.81 8.29
N THR A 173 -16.66 10.96 8.66
CA THR A 173 -15.28 11.40 8.45
C THR A 173 -14.28 10.45 9.12
N ALA A 174 -13.26 10.05 8.41
CA ALA A 174 -12.15 9.27 8.94
C ALA A 174 -10.90 10.14 9.05
N ARG A 175 -10.24 10.13 10.21
CA ARG A 175 -9.02 10.90 10.49
C ARG A 175 -7.91 10.01 10.99
N ILE A 176 -6.71 10.22 10.48
CA ILE A 176 -5.53 9.44 10.87
C ILE A 176 -4.67 10.19 11.88
N TYR A 177 -4.12 9.44 12.83
CA TYR A 177 -3.24 9.92 13.89
C TYR A 177 -2.03 9.00 14.00
N ALA A 178 -0.85 9.56 14.19
CA ALA A 178 0.34 8.75 14.44
C ALA A 178 0.25 8.05 15.81
N ALA A 179 0.87 6.88 15.88
CA ALA A 179 0.83 5.95 17.00
C ALA A 179 -0.56 5.38 17.34
N GLY A 180 -0.55 4.16 17.84
CA GLY A 180 -1.69 3.49 18.46
C GLY A 180 -1.42 3.25 19.95
N PHE A 181 -2.47 3.04 20.73
CA PHE A 181 -2.39 2.68 22.15
C PHE A 181 -1.98 1.21 22.32
N ASP A 182 -1.08 0.96 23.26
CA ASP A 182 -0.65 -0.39 23.63
C ASP A 182 -1.67 -1.12 24.54
N SER A 183 -1.32 -2.31 25.00
CA SER A 183 -2.15 -3.10 25.93
C SER A 183 -2.42 -2.43 27.28
N SER A 184 -1.61 -1.47 27.65
CA SER A 184 -1.80 -0.62 28.83
C SER A 184 -2.63 0.64 28.52
N LYS A 185 -3.19 0.73 27.30
CA LYS A 185 -3.90 1.92 26.79
C LYS A 185 -3.05 3.18 26.78
N ASN A 186 -1.74 3.05 26.63
CA ASN A 186 -0.81 4.17 26.61
C ASN A 186 -0.11 4.28 25.25
N ILE A 187 0.11 5.53 24.81
CA ILE A 187 1.07 5.90 23.77
C ILE A 187 2.25 6.54 24.47
N PHE A 188 3.43 5.99 24.28
CA PHE A 188 4.64 6.47 24.93
C PHE A 188 5.58 7.13 23.90
N LEU A 189 5.81 8.45 24.07
CA LEU A 189 6.85 9.18 23.34
C LEU A 189 8.06 9.38 24.25
N GLY A 190 9.09 8.56 24.04
CA GLY A 190 10.34 8.60 24.79
C GLY A 190 11.12 9.91 24.59
N GLU A 191 12.18 10.10 25.34
CA GLU A 191 13.00 11.34 25.35
C GLU A 191 13.50 11.74 23.94
N ARG A 192 13.83 10.77 23.09
CA ARG A 192 14.36 10.98 21.74
C ARG A 192 13.29 11.31 20.69
N ALA A 193 12.01 11.11 20.96
CA ALA A 193 10.96 11.44 20.01
C ALA A 193 10.82 12.96 19.87
N ALA A 194 10.59 13.44 18.65
CA ALA A 194 10.27 14.85 18.41
C ALA A 194 8.93 15.17 19.09
N LYS A 195 8.92 16.18 19.95
CA LYS A 195 7.73 16.65 20.68
C LYS A 195 7.84 18.11 21.03
N TRP A 196 6.70 18.77 21.19
CA TRP A 196 6.61 20.21 21.45
C TRP A 196 5.30 20.54 22.14
N ARG A 197 5.20 21.77 22.65
CA ARG A 197 3.93 22.37 23.04
C ARG A 197 3.34 23.12 21.85
N THR A 198 2.07 22.93 21.62
CA THR A 198 1.28 23.69 20.63
C THR A 198 0.92 25.08 21.18
N SER A 199 0.42 25.97 20.34
CA SER A 199 0.05 27.35 20.75
C SER A 199 -1.05 27.41 21.82
N ASP A 200 -1.92 26.42 21.84
CA ASP A 200 -2.97 26.20 22.84
C ASP A 200 -2.48 25.52 24.12
N GLY A 201 -1.17 25.27 24.23
CA GLY A 201 -0.54 24.67 25.41
C GLY A 201 -0.59 23.15 25.51
N LEU A 202 -1.19 22.48 24.52
CA LEU A 202 -1.23 21.04 24.46
C LEU A 202 0.13 20.44 24.05
N MET A 203 0.35 19.18 24.36
CA MET A 203 1.52 18.47 23.88
C MET A 203 1.22 17.75 22.56
N ASP A 204 2.17 17.78 21.64
CA ASP A 204 2.15 16.98 20.43
C ASP A 204 3.53 16.41 20.13
N GLY A 205 3.61 15.45 19.18
CA GLY A 205 4.86 14.83 18.83
C GLY A 205 4.79 13.95 17.59
N LEU A 206 5.96 13.56 17.09
CA LEU A 206 6.11 12.62 15.97
C LEU A 206 6.70 11.32 16.46
N THR A 207 6.23 10.22 15.86
CA THR A 207 6.84 8.91 16.09
C THR A 207 8.22 8.83 15.43
N THR A 208 9.08 7.96 15.93
CA THR A 208 10.46 7.81 15.40
C THR A 208 10.45 7.41 13.92
N ASN A 209 9.58 6.47 13.55
CA ASN A 209 9.51 5.99 12.16
C ASN A 209 8.62 6.87 11.27
N GLY A 210 7.84 7.78 11.86
CA GLY A 210 6.91 8.64 11.16
C GLY A 210 5.70 7.89 10.60
N VAL A 211 4.61 8.61 10.45
CA VAL A 211 3.42 8.19 9.69
C VAL A 211 3.25 9.21 8.58
N LEU A 212 3.42 8.78 7.34
CA LEU A 212 3.29 9.68 6.20
C LEU A 212 1.95 9.46 5.53
N VAL A 213 1.36 10.54 5.04
CA VAL A 213 0.11 10.50 4.29
C VAL A 213 0.25 11.36 3.04
N MET A 214 -0.28 10.88 1.93
CA MET A 214 -0.44 11.64 0.71
C MET A 214 -1.90 11.59 0.28
N HIS A 215 -2.54 12.73 0.22
CA HIS A 215 -3.87 12.84 -0.36
C HIS A 215 -3.76 13.04 -1.87
N PRO A 216 -4.65 12.45 -2.69
CA PRO A 216 -4.68 12.74 -4.11
C PRO A 216 -4.99 14.23 -4.34
N ALA A 217 -4.31 14.85 -5.29
CA ALA A 217 -4.65 16.18 -5.75
C ALA A 217 -5.75 16.05 -6.82
N GLY A 218 -6.95 16.53 -6.51
CA GLY A 218 -8.14 16.37 -7.35
C GLY A 218 -8.87 15.03 -7.15
N GLU A 219 -9.88 14.81 -7.96
CA GLU A 219 -10.60 13.53 -7.95
C GLU A 219 -9.72 12.44 -8.56
N PHE A 220 -9.38 11.46 -7.76
CA PHE A 220 -8.49 10.36 -8.13
C PHE A 220 -8.97 9.59 -9.40
N VAL A 221 -10.25 9.62 -9.70
CA VAL A 221 -10.84 8.94 -10.86
C VAL A 221 -10.79 9.78 -12.13
N SER A 222 -10.99 11.09 -12.03
CA SER A 222 -11.14 11.97 -13.22
C SER A 222 -9.82 12.55 -13.71
N GLU A 223 -9.00 13.08 -12.81
CA GLU A 223 -7.72 13.73 -13.11
C GLU A 223 -6.69 13.39 -12.03
N PRO A 224 -6.04 12.22 -12.07
CA PRO A 224 -5.08 11.85 -11.07
C PRO A 224 -3.86 12.76 -11.17
N ALA A 225 -3.66 13.56 -10.15
CA ALA A 225 -2.42 14.28 -9.93
C ALA A 225 -1.78 13.81 -8.63
N PRO A 226 -0.44 13.66 -8.57
CA PRO A 226 0.22 13.26 -7.34
C PRO A 226 0.04 14.35 -6.29
N GLY A 227 -0.36 13.95 -5.08
CA GLY A 227 -0.35 14.79 -3.92
C GLY A 227 1.07 14.99 -3.38
N VAL A 228 1.16 15.73 -2.30
CA VAL A 228 2.42 15.93 -1.58
C VAL A 228 2.41 15.07 -0.31
N TRP A 229 3.49 14.34 -0.05
CA TRP A 229 3.65 13.59 1.18
C TRP A 229 3.74 14.53 2.38
N ARG A 230 2.97 14.20 3.41
CA ARG A 230 2.93 14.92 4.69
C ARG A 230 3.21 13.95 5.82
N GLU A 231 3.73 14.47 6.93
CA GLU A 231 3.89 13.70 8.15
C GLU A 231 2.80 14.05 9.15
N ILE A 232 2.18 13.03 9.74
CA ILE A 232 1.09 13.18 10.71
C ILE A 232 1.66 13.05 12.12
N SER A 233 1.26 13.96 13.00
CA SER A 233 1.61 13.91 14.42
C SER A 233 0.69 12.98 15.23
N VAL A 234 1.04 12.78 16.48
CA VAL A 234 0.23 11.98 17.42
C VAL A 234 -1.12 12.65 17.69
N CYS A 235 -1.20 13.97 17.65
CA CYS A 235 -2.47 14.70 17.78
C CYS A 235 -3.16 14.98 16.44
N GLY A 236 -2.61 14.50 15.31
CA GLY A 236 -3.22 14.62 14.00
C GLY A 236 -2.91 15.91 13.26
N ASN A 237 -1.97 16.71 13.72
CA ASN A 237 -1.49 17.86 12.98
C ASN A 237 -0.64 17.42 11.78
N VAL A 238 -0.64 18.23 10.72
CA VAL A 238 -0.01 17.93 9.44
C VAL A 238 1.27 18.74 9.28
N PHE A 239 2.37 18.07 8.97
CA PHE A 239 3.69 18.68 8.81
C PHE A 239 4.30 18.36 7.45
N ALA A 240 5.14 19.26 6.93
CA ALA A 240 6.09 18.92 5.89
C ALA A 240 7.02 17.80 6.39
N LEU A 241 7.53 17.00 5.48
CA LEU A 241 8.41 15.90 5.84
C LEU A 241 9.67 16.40 6.58
N ARG A 242 10.12 15.61 7.55
CA ARG A 242 11.45 15.76 8.15
C ARG A 242 12.53 15.41 7.11
N GLU A 243 13.74 15.86 7.32
CA GLU A 243 14.90 15.50 6.49
C GLU A 243 15.11 13.97 6.45
N THR A 244 14.97 13.32 7.58
CA THR A 244 14.87 11.86 7.70
C THR A 244 13.73 11.51 8.67
N ARG A 245 13.17 10.30 8.56
CA ARG A 245 12.08 9.86 9.46
C ARG A 245 12.45 9.89 10.94
N SER A 246 13.74 9.74 11.27
CA SER A 246 14.25 9.73 12.64
C SER A 246 14.77 11.09 13.12
N ALA A 247 14.76 12.13 12.28
CA ALA A 247 15.20 13.47 12.68
C ALA A 247 14.37 13.98 13.86
N GLN A 248 15.02 14.61 14.82
CA GLN A 248 14.33 15.16 16.00
C GLN A 248 13.61 16.49 15.69
N GLN A 249 14.07 17.19 14.67
CA GLN A 249 13.45 18.43 14.25
C GLN A 249 12.27 18.14 13.34
N ARG A 250 11.08 18.62 13.71
CA ARG A 250 9.88 18.50 12.89
C ARG A 250 9.96 19.40 11.65
N GLY A 251 9.23 19.01 10.61
CA GLY A 251 8.96 19.87 9.46
C GLY A 251 8.08 21.07 9.81
N LYS A 252 7.86 21.94 8.83
CA LYS A 252 6.97 23.10 8.98
C LYS A 252 5.51 22.60 9.11
N LEU A 253 4.75 23.22 10.03
CA LEU A 253 3.30 22.98 10.14
C LEU A 253 2.60 23.43 8.84
N VAL A 254 1.65 22.63 8.36
CA VAL A 254 0.83 22.92 7.17
C VAL A 254 -0.60 23.18 7.63
N GLU A 255 -0.93 24.45 7.88
CA GLU A 255 -2.18 24.85 8.52
C GLU A 255 -3.43 24.61 7.66
N ASN A 256 -3.27 24.61 6.33
CA ASN A 256 -4.39 24.50 5.38
C ASN A 256 -4.71 23.04 5.00
N GLU A 257 -4.01 22.06 5.55
CA GLU A 257 -4.22 20.65 5.31
C GLU A 257 -4.71 19.94 6.58
N SER A 258 -5.49 18.89 6.42
CA SER A 258 -6.02 18.11 7.54
C SER A 258 -5.61 16.65 7.46
N ASN A 259 -5.70 15.93 8.58
CA ASN A 259 -5.48 14.49 8.66
C ASN A 259 -6.70 13.67 8.24
N MET A 260 -7.67 14.27 7.56
CA MET A 260 -8.85 13.59 7.04
C MET A 260 -8.48 12.73 5.84
N LEU A 261 -8.85 11.45 5.88
CA LEU A 261 -8.61 10.52 4.79
C LEU A 261 -9.64 10.70 3.69
N GLN A 262 -9.17 10.78 2.46
CA GLN A 262 -9.95 10.90 1.24
C GLN A 262 -9.82 9.61 0.41
N ASP A 263 -10.74 9.37 -0.52
CA ASP A 263 -10.57 8.24 -1.45
C ASP A 263 -9.25 8.36 -2.21
N GLY A 264 -8.46 7.28 -2.22
CA GLY A 264 -7.13 7.29 -2.83
C GLY A 264 -6.00 7.82 -1.95
N SER A 265 -6.25 8.20 -0.68
CA SER A 265 -5.16 8.55 0.24
C SER A 265 -4.22 7.39 0.45
N LEU A 266 -2.91 7.66 0.37
CA LEU A 266 -1.87 6.68 0.69
C LEU A 266 -1.33 6.96 2.09
N ILE A 267 -1.15 5.89 2.88
CA ILE A 267 -0.62 5.92 4.25
C ILE A 267 0.64 5.07 4.27
N ASP A 268 1.78 5.66 4.59
CA ASP A 268 3.04 4.93 4.72
C ASP A 268 3.49 4.82 6.17
N LEU A 269 3.81 3.59 6.57
CA LEU A 269 4.17 3.20 7.93
C LEU A 269 5.66 2.82 8.07
N CYS A 270 6.52 3.27 7.14
CA CYS A 270 7.95 2.96 7.11
C CYS A 270 8.26 1.46 6.88
N GLY A 271 7.64 0.88 5.89
CA GLY A 271 7.84 -0.54 5.52
C GLY A 271 6.59 -1.16 4.90
N ALA A 272 5.48 -0.45 4.96
CA ALA A 272 4.26 -0.80 4.25
C ALA A 272 3.50 0.47 3.88
N THR A 273 2.96 0.49 2.68
CA THR A 273 2.08 1.56 2.19
C THR A 273 0.66 0.99 2.05
N LEU A 274 -0.32 1.71 2.60
CA LEU A 274 -1.72 1.37 2.58
C LEU A 274 -2.47 2.33 1.66
N LEU A 275 -3.41 1.82 0.88
CA LEU A 275 -4.33 2.62 0.07
C LEU A 275 -5.68 2.69 0.79
N TRP A 276 -6.10 3.90 1.13
CA TRP A 276 -7.42 4.15 1.69
C TRP A 276 -8.46 4.29 0.59
N ARG A 277 -9.57 3.57 0.71
CA ARG A 277 -10.69 3.68 -0.21
C ARG A 277 -11.98 3.96 0.54
N THR A 278 -12.80 4.85 -0.01
CA THR A 278 -14.15 5.11 0.49
C THR A 278 -15.18 4.20 -0.21
N PRO A 279 -16.35 3.96 0.40
CA PRO A 279 -17.42 3.23 -0.27
C PRO A 279 -17.86 3.87 -1.58
N SER A 280 -17.86 5.19 -1.64
CA SER A 280 -18.13 5.93 -2.88
C SER A 280 -17.09 5.66 -3.96
N GLY A 281 -15.81 5.78 -3.62
CA GLY A 281 -14.71 5.51 -4.56
C GLY A 281 -14.72 4.06 -5.06
N LEU A 282 -15.01 3.10 -4.19
CA LEU A 282 -15.07 1.69 -4.57
C LEU A 282 -16.20 1.40 -5.56
N ARG A 283 -17.33 2.12 -5.51
CA ARG A 283 -18.39 1.96 -6.50
C ARG A 283 -17.98 2.35 -7.91
N HIS A 284 -17.01 3.24 -8.04
CA HIS A 284 -16.43 3.68 -9.32
C HIS A 284 -15.25 2.81 -9.77
N THR A 285 -14.78 1.89 -8.94
CA THR A 285 -13.69 0.97 -9.30
C THR A 285 -14.24 -0.21 -10.10
N PRO A 286 -13.63 -0.58 -11.23
CA PRO A 286 -14.09 -1.71 -12.02
C PRO A 286 -14.11 -3.01 -11.21
N THR A 287 -15.16 -3.77 -11.36
CA THR A 287 -15.29 -5.12 -10.80
C THR A 287 -14.41 -6.11 -11.58
N LEU A 288 -14.05 -7.23 -10.95
CA LEU A 288 -13.32 -8.32 -11.64
C LEU A 288 -14.09 -8.81 -12.89
N LYS A 289 -15.44 -8.79 -12.85
CA LYS A 289 -16.27 -9.16 -14.00
C LYS A 289 -16.09 -8.19 -15.17
N GLN A 290 -16.04 -6.90 -14.89
CA GLN A 290 -15.80 -5.89 -15.93
C GLN A 290 -14.39 -6.00 -16.52
N LEU A 291 -13.38 -6.24 -15.68
CA LEU A 291 -12.01 -6.47 -16.14
C LEU A 291 -11.87 -7.75 -16.96
N GLU A 292 -12.59 -8.82 -16.60
CA GLU A 292 -12.62 -10.06 -17.38
C GLU A 292 -13.36 -9.86 -18.72
N SER A 293 -14.42 -9.04 -18.77
CA SER A 293 -15.09 -8.65 -20.03
C SER A 293 -14.11 -7.89 -20.94
N LEU A 294 -13.39 -6.91 -20.37
CA LEU A 294 -12.35 -6.16 -21.10
C LEU A 294 -11.24 -7.07 -21.64
N ARG A 295 -10.82 -8.07 -20.87
CA ARG A 295 -9.87 -9.09 -21.32
C ARG A 295 -10.41 -9.88 -22.52
N GLN A 296 -11.68 -10.27 -22.46
CA GLN A 296 -12.35 -10.99 -23.56
C GLN A 296 -12.43 -10.14 -24.82
N GLU A 297 -12.72 -8.85 -24.69
CA GLU A 297 -12.73 -7.90 -25.82
C GLU A 297 -11.36 -7.78 -26.47
N LEU A 298 -10.30 -7.65 -25.67
CA LEU A 298 -8.91 -7.64 -26.17
C LEU A 298 -8.58 -8.92 -26.94
N ASN A 299 -8.99 -10.07 -26.44
CA ASN A 299 -8.76 -11.36 -27.08
C ASN A 299 -9.63 -11.54 -28.35
N ALA A 300 -10.84 -10.95 -28.36
CA ALA A 300 -11.74 -10.99 -29.52
C ALA A 300 -11.20 -10.17 -30.70
N ALA A 301 -10.39 -9.14 -30.45
CA ALA A 301 -9.68 -8.39 -31.48
C ALA A 301 -8.59 -9.22 -32.18
N ARG A 302 -8.30 -10.45 -31.70
CA ARG A 302 -7.37 -11.40 -32.29
C ARG A 302 -5.99 -10.82 -32.65
N PRO A 303 -5.32 -10.12 -31.72
CA PRO A 303 -3.99 -9.58 -32.00
C PRO A 303 -3.04 -10.73 -32.42
N GLN A 304 -2.15 -10.44 -33.36
CA GLN A 304 -1.23 -11.44 -33.89
C GLN A 304 0.23 -11.11 -33.57
N CYS A 305 1.02 -12.16 -33.46
CA CYS A 305 2.47 -12.03 -33.40
C CYS A 305 3.01 -11.72 -34.79
N PRO A 306 3.72 -10.60 -35.02
CA PRO A 306 4.24 -10.25 -36.35
C PRO A 306 5.35 -11.22 -36.84
N VAL A 307 5.92 -12.05 -35.98
CA VAL A 307 6.97 -13.03 -36.31
C VAL A 307 6.40 -14.42 -36.47
N GLY A 308 5.57 -14.87 -35.51
CA GLY A 308 5.02 -16.22 -35.48
C GLY A 308 3.67 -16.36 -36.16
N PHE A 309 3.03 -15.27 -36.53
CA PHE A 309 1.68 -15.21 -37.13
C PHE A 309 0.58 -15.93 -36.31
N ASN A 310 0.89 -16.29 -35.08
CA ASN A 310 -0.10 -16.89 -34.17
C ASN A 310 -0.91 -15.82 -33.47
N THR A 311 -2.17 -16.13 -33.20
CA THR A 311 -3.07 -15.27 -32.41
C THR A 311 -2.61 -15.24 -30.97
N LEU A 312 -2.54 -14.02 -30.42
CA LEU A 312 -2.19 -13.74 -29.04
C LEU A 312 -3.46 -13.67 -28.17
N ALA A 313 -3.34 -14.06 -26.91
CA ALA A 313 -4.43 -13.98 -25.95
C ALA A 313 -3.91 -13.68 -24.55
N PHE A 314 -4.49 -12.71 -23.88
CA PHE A 314 -4.25 -12.48 -22.46
C PHE A 314 -4.80 -13.65 -21.65
N PRO A 315 -4.03 -14.22 -20.70
CA PRO A 315 -4.49 -15.30 -19.85
C PRO A 315 -5.65 -14.83 -18.94
N SER A 316 -6.43 -15.80 -18.45
CA SER A 316 -7.51 -15.53 -17.49
C SER A 316 -6.96 -14.88 -16.22
N LEU A 317 -7.71 -13.92 -15.66
CA LEU A 317 -7.36 -13.23 -14.43
C LEU A 317 -7.23 -14.19 -13.22
N ALA A 318 -7.88 -15.35 -13.29
CA ALA A 318 -7.77 -16.42 -12.30
C ALA A 318 -6.51 -17.29 -12.44
N GLN A 319 -5.85 -17.29 -13.61
CA GLN A 319 -4.72 -18.16 -13.92
C GLN A 319 -3.41 -17.36 -13.97
N ARG A 320 -2.88 -17.01 -12.83
CA ARG A 320 -1.65 -16.17 -12.75
C ARG A 320 -0.34 -16.97 -12.70
N ALA A 321 -0.38 -18.31 -12.68
CA ALA A 321 0.81 -19.11 -12.37
C ALA A 321 1.53 -19.72 -13.57
N THR A 322 0.94 -19.74 -14.76
CA THR A 322 1.54 -20.40 -15.94
C THR A 322 1.55 -19.47 -17.15
N ILE A 323 2.75 -19.29 -17.73
CA ILE A 323 2.88 -18.57 -19.00
C ILE A 323 2.26 -19.42 -20.10
N ASP A 324 1.18 -18.91 -20.72
CA ASP A 324 0.55 -19.53 -21.88
C ASP A 324 1.39 -19.24 -23.13
N LYS A 325 1.45 -20.21 -24.06
CA LYS A 325 2.11 -20.06 -25.37
C LYS A 325 1.51 -18.91 -26.21
N LYS A 326 0.24 -18.58 -25.96
CA LYS A 326 -0.46 -17.47 -26.63
C LYS A 326 -0.32 -16.13 -25.91
N GLN A 327 0.33 -16.12 -24.75
CA GLN A 327 0.46 -14.88 -23.97
C GLN A 327 1.21 -13.82 -24.75
N PRO A 328 0.71 -12.56 -24.77
CA PRO A 328 1.44 -11.45 -25.38
C PRO A 328 2.70 -11.12 -24.59
N TRP A 329 3.76 -10.74 -25.30
CA TRP A 329 5.02 -10.25 -24.76
C TRP A 329 5.34 -8.89 -25.38
N VAL A 330 6.05 -8.03 -24.68
CA VAL A 330 6.40 -6.69 -25.16
C VAL A 330 7.89 -6.43 -25.07
N TYR A 331 8.42 -5.72 -26.06
CA TYR A 331 9.74 -5.09 -26.01
C TYR A 331 9.62 -3.75 -25.29
N MET A 332 10.21 -3.63 -24.10
CA MET A 332 10.03 -2.49 -23.21
C MET A 332 10.59 -1.17 -23.72
N ASN A 333 11.46 -1.20 -24.73
CA ASN A 333 12.05 0.03 -25.30
C ASN A 333 11.26 0.58 -26.49
N CYS A 334 10.32 -0.19 -27.06
CA CYS A 334 9.60 0.26 -28.26
C CYS A 334 8.09 -0.03 -28.24
N GLY A 335 7.61 -0.83 -27.28
CA GLY A 335 6.18 -1.14 -27.14
C GLY A 335 5.61 -2.15 -28.12
N HIS A 336 6.39 -2.69 -29.08
CA HIS A 336 5.91 -3.71 -30.00
C HIS A 336 5.57 -5.00 -29.28
N VAL A 337 4.36 -5.51 -29.51
CA VAL A 337 3.83 -6.71 -28.84
C VAL A 337 3.96 -7.91 -29.79
N HIS A 338 4.48 -9.00 -29.25
CA HIS A 338 4.73 -10.25 -29.94
C HIS A 338 4.25 -11.45 -29.09
N GLY A 339 4.22 -12.66 -29.67
CA GLY A 339 4.20 -13.91 -28.93
C GLY A 339 5.61 -14.29 -28.47
N TYR A 340 5.71 -15.25 -27.55
CA TYR A 340 7.03 -15.73 -27.12
C TYR A 340 7.78 -16.39 -28.28
N HIS A 341 8.99 -15.94 -28.55
CA HIS A 341 9.92 -16.48 -29.56
C HIS A 341 11.37 -16.20 -29.16
N ASN A 342 12.30 -16.90 -29.79
CA ASN A 342 13.74 -16.73 -29.53
C ASN A 342 14.44 -15.72 -30.43
N TRP A 343 13.71 -14.99 -31.27
CA TRP A 343 14.27 -13.99 -32.16
C TRP A 343 14.94 -12.86 -31.38
N GLY A 344 16.06 -12.37 -31.86
CA GLY A 344 16.75 -11.20 -31.31
C GLY A 344 17.46 -11.44 -29.98
N PHE A 345 17.55 -12.67 -29.52
CA PHE A 345 18.27 -13.00 -28.29
C PHE A 345 19.76 -12.73 -28.47
N ARG A 346 20.31 -11.83 -27.68
CA ARG A 346 21.74 -11.56 -27.63
C ARG A 346 22.34 -12.35 -26.48
N LYS A 347 23.25 -13.30 -26.78
CA LYS A 347 24.09 -13.93 -25.74
C LYS A 347 24.99 -12.82 -25.15
N GLU A 348 24.88 -12.58 -23.87
CA GLU A 348 25.79 -11.68 -23.17
C GLU A 348 27.23 -12.16 -23.42
N LYS A 349 28.11 -11.28 -23.92
CA LYS A 349 29.54 -11.50 -23.85
C LYS A 349 29.92 -11.49 -22.36
N ALA A 350 30.48 -12.59 -21.89
CA ALA A 350 30.99 -12.73 -20.53
C ALA A 350 31.94 -11.55 -20.23
N GLY A 351 31.49 -10.58 -19.43
CA GLY A 351 32.29 -9.43 -19.04
C GLY A 351 31.51 -8.14 -18.69
N SER A 352 30.23 -8.06 -18.95
CA SER A 352 29.41 -6.92 -18.54
C SER A 352 28.70 -7.25 -17.24
N SER A 353 28.98 -6.49 -16.16
CA SER A 353 28.31 -6.60 -14.87
C SER A 353 26.83 -6.24 -15.02
N ALA A 354 26.01 -7.23 -15.35
CA ALA A 354 24.58 -7.12 -15.23
C ALA A 354 24.24 -7.01 -13.75
N VAL A 355 23.80 -5.84 -13.30
CA VAL A 355 23.14 -5.68 -12.01
C VAL A 355 21.88 -6.55 -12.08
N ALA A 356 21.95 -7.75 -11.51
CA ALA A 356 20.82 -8.62 -11.34
C ALA A 356 19.82 -7.92 -10.41
N LEU A 357 18.77 -7.35 -10.99
CA LEU A 357 17.58 -6.89 -10.24
C LEU A 357 16.79 -8.14 -9.80
N THR A 358 17.36 -8.88 -8.84
CA THR A 358 16.65 -9.96 -8.15
C THR A 358 15.93 -9.39 -6.94
N GLY A 359 14.75 -8.82 -7.16
CA GLY A 359 13.81 -8.50 -6.11
C GLY A 359 12.50 -9.23 -6.37
N GLY A 360 12.24 -10.30 -5.63
CA GLY A 360 10.95 -10.97 -5.61
C GLY A 360 10.99 -12.42 -6.10
N GLY A 361 10.92 -13.37 -5.15
CA GLY A 361 10.89 -14.81 -5.38
C GLY A 361 9.57 -15.28 -5.99
N GLY A 362 9.45 -15.18 -7.27
CA GLY A 362 8.53 -15.93 -8.10
C GLY A 362 9.37 -16.61 -9.17
N THR A 363 9.14 -17.88 -9.41
CA THR A 363 9.77 -18.65 -10.49
C THR A 363 9.34 -18.10 -11.85
N ALA A 364 9.80 -16.90 -12.19
CA ALA A 364 9.83 -16.48 -13.58
C ALA A 364 10.98 -17.23 -14.27
N PRO A 365 10.78 -17.80 -15.45
CA PRO A 365 11.88 -18.42 -16.18
C PRO A 365 12.95 -17.35 -16.40
N ALA A 366 14.17 -17.63 -15.97
CA ALA A 366 15.34 -16.79 -16.11
C ALA A 366 15.68 -16.57 -17.59
N THR A 367 15.05 -15.60 -18.23
CA THR A 367 15.40 -15.14 -19.59
C THR A 367 15.02 -13.66 -19.78
N THR A 368 15.36 -12.82 -18.84
CA THR A 368 15.33 -11.35 -19.04
C THR A 368 16.66 -10.88 -19.64
N GLY A 369 17.08 -11.52 -20.74
CA GLY A 369 18.15 -10.99 -21.56
C GLY A 369 17.63 -9.86 -22.45
N GLU A 370 18.49 -8.89 -22.78
CA GLU A 370 18.19 -7.90 -23.80
C GLU A 370 17.92 -8.59 -25.13
N ARG A 371 16.86 -8.18 -25.80
CA ARG A 371 16.49 -8.69 -27.12
C ARG A 371 16.31 -7.55 -28.10
N GLU A 372 16.62 -7.85 -29.37
CA GLU A 372 16.37 -6.94 -30.47
C GLU A 372 14.96 -7.17 -31.00
N CYS A 373 14.18 -6.09 -31.08
CA CYS A 373 12.83 -6.14 -31.65
C CYS A 373 12.91 -6.32 -33.17
N PRO A 374 12.28 -7.36 -33.75
CA PRO A 374 12.34 -7.61 -35.20
C PRO A 374 11.62 -6.52 -36.03
N MET A 375 10.74 -5.71 -35.43
CA MET A 375 10.01 -4.66 -36.14
C MET A 375 10.81 -3.37 -36.28
N CYS A 376 11.49 -2.93 -35.24
CA CYS A 376 12.20 -1.65 -35.20
C CYS A 376 13.69 -1.76 -34.86
N ARG A 377 14.18 -2.97 -34.58
CA ARG A 377 15.56 -3.28 -34.17
C ARG A 377 16.00 -2.62 -32.86
N GLY A 378 15.08 -2.03 -32.11
CA GLY A 378 15.35 -1.54 -30.76
C GLY A 378 15.71 -2.69 -29.82
N VAL A 379 16.75 -2.49 -29.00
CA VAL A 379 17.25 -3.51 -28.06
C VAL A 379 16.75 -3.18 -26.66
N GLY A 380 16.23 -4.16 -25.94
CA GLY A 380 15.78 -3.98 -24.57
C GLY A 380 15.14 -5.21 -23.94
N PRO A 381 14.64 -5.08 -22.70
CA PRO A 381 13.95 -6.15 -22.00
C PRO A 381 12.72 -6.62 -22.77
N TYR A 382 12.50 -7.92 -22.77
CA TYR A 382 11.35 -8.59 -23.38
C TYR A 382 10.58 -9.37 -22.32
N VAL A 383 9.38 -8.90 -22.00
CA VAL A 383 8.63 -9.38 -20.83
C VAL A 383 7.19 -9.77 -21.19
N PRO A 384 6.60 -10.73 -20.47
CA PRO A 384 5.20 -11.09 -20.65
C PRO A 384 4.26 -9.98 -20.19
N LEU A 385 3.14 -9.82 -20.88
CA LEU A 385 2.09 -8.89 -20.52
C LEU A 385 1.03 -9.56 -19.64
N TRP A 386 0.64 -8.87 -18.59
CA TRP A 386 -0.40 -9.27 -17.65
C TRP A 386 -1.43 -8.16 -17.51
N LEU A 387 -2.71 -8.46 -17.66
CA LEU A 387 -3.72 -7.44 -17.40
C LEU A 387 -3.73 -7.10 -15.91
N GLY A 388 -3.56 -5.83 -15.58
CA GLY A 388 -3.68 -5.32 -14.22
C GLY A 388 -5.13 -5.45 -13.74
N CYS A 389 -5.35 -6.19 -12.66
CA CYS A 389 -6.69 -6.60 -12.27
C CYS A 389 -6.92 -6.73 -10.78
N GLU A 390 -6.23 -5.93 -9.97
CA GLU A 390 -6.50 -5.96 -8.54
C GLU A 390 -7.79 -5.22 -8.22
N GLY A 391 -8.83 -5.98 -7.90
CA GLY A 391 -10.06 -5.40 -7.37
C GLY A 391 -9.79 -4.64 -6.06
N GLY A 392 -10.12 -3.36 -6.00
CA GLY A 392 -9.88 -2.48 -4.85
C GLY A 392 -8.67 -1.58 -4.97
N LEU A 393 -7.72 -1.83 -5.86
CA LEU A 393 -6.76 -0.82 -6.29
C LEU A 393 -7.44 0.18 -7.22
N TYR A 394 -6.90 1.38 -7.27
CA TYR A 394 -7.35 2.37 -8.21
C TYR A 394 -7.03 1.92 -9.63
N LEU A 395 -8.08 1.61 -10.37
CA LEU A 395 -8.02 1.13 -11.74
C LEU A 395 -9.28 1.63 -12.45
N ASP A 396 -9.15 2.25 -13.60
CA ASP A 396 -10.28 2.56 -14.46
C ASP A 396 -10.62 1.39 -15.41
N ALA A 397 -11.77 1.47 -16.06
CA ALA A 397 -12.20 0.52 -17.09
C ALA A 397 -11.81 0.99 -18.50
N GLY A 398 -10.86 1.91 -18.62
CA GLY A 398 -10.38 2.39 -19.91
C GLY A 398 -9.62 1.32 -20.69
N PRO A 399 -9.45 1.50 -22.01
CA PRO A 399 -8.74 0.54 -22.85
C PRO A 399 -7.32 0.30 -22.32
N PRO A 400 -6.89 -0.95 -22.13
CA PRO A 400 -5.57 -1.29 -21.58
C PRO A 400 -4.50 -1.20 -22.67
N THR A 401 -4.05 0.01 -22.94
CA THR A 401 -3.14 0.37 -24.01
C THR A 401 -1.70 0.55 -23.58
N HIS A 402 -1.41 0.54 -22.29
CA HIS A 402 -0.09 0.79 -21.75
C HIS A 402 0.35 -0.29 -20.77
N ALA A 403 1.67 -0.47 -20.63
CA ALA A 403 2.25 -1.39 -19.66
C ALA A 403 3.26 -0.67 -18.78
N PHE A 404 3.29 -1.03 -17.49
CA PHE A 404 4.32 -0.58 -16.56
C PHE A 404 5.67 -1.22 -16.87
N CYS A 405 6.74 -0.43 -16.86
CA CYS A 405 8.12 -0.87 -17.04
C CYS A 405 8.80 -1.08 -15.67
N PRO A 406 9.48 -2.23 -15.40
CA PRO A 406 9.78 -3.32 -16.32
C PRO A 406 8.84 -4.53 -16.19
N CYS A 407 7.77 -4.47 -15.44
CA CYS A 407 7.01 -5.65 -15.01
C CYS A 407 5.95 -6.15 -16.00
N GLY A 408 5.55 -5.35 -17.01
CA GLY A 408 4.60 -5.77 -18.03
C GLY A 408 3.12 -5.79 -17.60
N HIS A 409 2.76 -5.21 -16.45
CA HIS A 409 1.34 -5.07 -16.08
C HIS A 409 0.65 -4.02 -16.94
N VAL A 410 -0.47 -4.42 -17.55
CA VAL A 410 -1.20 -3.64 -18.56
C VAL A 410 -2.44 -3.00 -17.95
N CYS A 411 -2.67 -1.74 -18.23
CA CYS A 411 -3.88 -1.00 -17.90
C CYS A 411 -4.07 0.20 -18.84
N SER A 412 -5.03 1.07 -18.53
CA SER A 412 -5.27 2.26 -19.33
C SER A 412 -4.10 3.27 -19.25
N GLU A 413 -4.02 4.14 -20.24
CA GLU A 413 -3.06 5.25 -20.25
C GLU A 413 -3.19 6.12 -19.00
N LYS A 414 -4.42 6.44 -18.62
CA LYS A 414 -4.73 7.24 -17.43
C LYS A 414 -4.23 6.60 -16.15
N THR A 415 -4.45 5.29 -15.99
CA THR A 415 -3.97 4.54 -14.82
C THR A 415 -2.45 4.51 -14.73
N VAL A 416 -1.74 4.23 -15.85
CA VAL A 416 -0.26 4.20 -15.81
C VAL A 416 0.33 5.58 -15.55
N GLN A 417 -0.22 6.63 -16.15
CA GLN A 417 0.24 8.01 -15.93
C GLN A 417 0.05 8.42 -14.47
N GLY A 418 -1.12 8.17 -13.90
CA GLY A 418 -1.42 8.50 -12.50
C GLY A 418 -0.46 7.82 -11.53
N TRP A 419 -0.28 6.51 -11.64
CA TRP A 419 0.59 5.75 -10.73
C TRP A 419 2.08 5.98 -10.95
N SER A 420 2.54 6.21 -12.19
CA SER A 420 3.95 6.49 -12.49
C SER A 420 4.43 7.81 -11.87
N GLN A 421 3.54 8.73 -11.57
CA GLN A 421 3.85 10.01 -10.94
C GLN A 421 3.83 9.98 -9.41
N ILE A 422 3.43 8.85 -8.80
CA ILE A 422 3.35 8.73 -7.33
C ILE A 422 4.69 8.23 -6.79
N PRO A 423 5.51 9.08 -6.13
CA PRO A 423 6.74 8.64 -5.50
C PRO A 423 6.40 7.95 -4.16
N LEU A 424 6.43 6.63 -4.12
CA LEU A 424 6.20 5.86 -2.89
C LEU A 424 7.43 5.90 -1.98
N PRO A 425 7.26 6.09 -0.67
CA PRO A 425 8.35 6.09 0.28
C PRO A 425 9.05 4.73 0.33
N HIS A 426 10.38 4.76 0.35
CA HIS A 426 11.22 3.57 0.51
C HIS A 426 12.29 3.81 1.57
N GLY A 427 12.31 2.96 2.59
CA GLY A 427 13.21 3.14 3.73
C GLY A 427 12.97 4.46 4.47
N THR A 428 14.05 5.16 4.85
CA THR A 428 13.96 6.34 5.71
C THR A 428 13.91 7.68 4.97
N HIS A 429 14.29 7.74 3.70
CA HIS A 429 14.42 9.02 2.97
C HIS A 429 14.33 8.90 1.44
N ALA A 430 14.21 7.71 0.88
CA ALA A 430 14.09 7.52 -0.56
C ALA A 430 12.62 7.45 -1.01
N PHE A 431 12.37 7.85 -2.25
CA PHE A 431 11.04 7.78 -2.88
C PHE A 431 11.19 7.24 -4.30
N HIS A 432 10.39 6.24 -4.65
CA HIS A 432 10.40 5.62 -5.97
C HIS A 432 8.98 5.31 -6.44
N ALA A 433 8.70 5.56 -7.71
CA ALA A 433 7.45 5.09 -8.30
C ALA A 433 7.49 3.56 -8.47
N ALA A 434 6.37 2.91 -8.22
CA ALA A 434 6.24 1.46 -8.32
C ALA A 434 4.93 1.07 -9.01
N CYS A 435 4.94 -0.11 -9.65
CA CYS A 435 3.74 -0.69 -10.22
C CYS A 435 2.74 -1.03 -9.11
N PRO A 436 1.48 -0.53 -9.17
CA PRO A 436 0.49 -0.76 -8.12
C PRO A 436 0.03 -2.23 -8.05
N PHE A 437 0.31 -3.03 -9.08
CA PHE A 437 -0.10 -4.43 -9.16
C PHE A 437 0.91 -5.42 -8.60
N CYS A 438 2.19 -5.09 -8.61
CA CYS A 438 3.25 -5.99 -8.15
C CYS A 438 4.33 -5.32 -7.27
N GLY A 439 4.25 -4.01 -7.03
CA GLY A 439 5.24 -3.29 -6.23
C GLY A 439 6.65 -3.22 -6.86
N THR A 440 6.81 -3.64 -8.11
CA THR A 440 8.10 -3.52 -8.82
C THR A 440 8.38 -2.04 -9.10
N TRP A 441 9.57 -1.58 -8.76
CA TRP A 441 10.00 -0.22 -9.04
C TRP A 441 9.99 0.06 -10.53
N LEU A 442 9.46 1.21 -10.91
CA LEU A 442 9.37 1.61 -12.29
C LEU A 442 10.73 2.06 -12.80
N THR A 443 11.01 1.73 -14.06
CA THR A 443 12.24 2.07 -14.76
C THR A 443 11.95 2.81 -16.06
N GLY A 444 12.94 3.52 -16.59
CA GLY A 444 12.78 4.37 -17.76
C GLY A 444 12.22 5.75 -17.39
N GLU A 445 12.19 6.64 -18.36
CA GLU A 445 11.84 8.05 -18.14
C GLU A 445 10.40 8.25 -17.64
N GLN A 446 9.46 7.49 -18.19
CA GLN A 446 8.03 7.60 -17.85
C GLN A 446 7.52 6.48 -16.95
N GLY A 447 8.32 5.41 -16.73
CA GLY A 447 7.89 4.24 -15.94
C GLY A 447 6.85 3.34 -16.64
N HIS A 448 6.44 3.69 -17.84
CA HIS A 448 5.47 2.92 -18.64
C HIS A 448 5.72 3.08 -20.14
N ILE A 449 5.09 2.22 -20.93
CA ILE A 449 5.19 2.26 -22.41
C ILE A 449 3.82 1.98 -23.05
N LYS A 450 3.55 2.66 -24.17
CA LYS A 450 2.40 2.37 -25.01
C LYS A 450 2.59 1.07 -25.78
N LEU A 451 1.57 0.23 -25.82
CA LEU A 451 1.58 -1.06 -26.51
C LEU A 451 1.20 -0.88 -27.97
N ILE A 452 1.95 -1.54 -28.86
CA ILE A 452 1.73 -1.55 -30.30
C ILE A 452 1.44 -2.99 -30.71
N PHE A 453 0.17 -3.29 -30.94
CA PHE A 453 -0.29 -4.59 -31.41
C PHE A 453 -0.33 -4.64 -32.94
N GLN A 454 0.04 -5.79 -33.51
CA GLN A 454 -0.24 -6.11 -34.89
C GLN A 454 -1.70 -6.56 -34.99
N GLY A 455 -2.47 -5.91 -35.85
CA GLY A 455 -3.83 -6.35 -36.17
C GLY A 455 -3.82 -7.69 -36.94
N PRO A 456 -4.98 -8.34 -37.09
CA PRO A 456 -5.10 -9.53 -37.92
C PRO A 456 -4.65 -9.21 -39.34
N VAL A 457 -3.88 -10.10 -39.92
CA VAL A 457 -3.54 -10.07 -41.35
C VAL A 457 -4.63 -10.86 -42.04
N ASP A 458 -5.44 -10.19 -42.87
CA ASP A 458 -6.48 -10.82 -43.68
C ASP A 458 -5.86 -11.71 -44.80
#